data_f2988e5d3052a1c39a30de55846cd2f7
#
_entry.id   f2988e5d3052a1c39a30de55846cd2f7
#
_cell.length_a   1.000
_cell.length_b   1.000
_cell.length_c   1.000
_cell.angle_alpha   90.00
_cell.angle_beta   90.00
_cell.angle_gamma   90.00
#
_symmetry.space_group_name_H-M   'P 1'
#
loop_
_entity.id
_entity.type
_entity.pdbx_description
1 polymer ?
#
loop_
_entity_poly.entity_id
_entity_poly.type
_entity_poly.pdbx_seq_one_letter_code
_entity_poly.pdbx_strand_id
1 'polypeptide(L)'
;MKDLLLPRNLPVLARLVDGGGHPPLLAFDYDGVLAPLVPDPDGTSMSRRTRSLLTALAARFPLAIVSGRSFARLHRVAGRAAPFLVGNHGAEYLHRTPVPEAILLRVRRWEARVLEALTGVPGARLEHKHSTFSVHYSQSDRRAARAVLGAVRALPGARIVPGKNIVNVLPSAFPSKGDAVRKLLRHLGCQRALFVGDDVTDEDVFALPRRLVLGVHVGPGPSRAPYRLKGREEVDGLLEALLRLAREREGAARRARRAAARRLSRLAAPRAAGEGP
;
A
#
# COMPACT_ATOMS: atom_id res chain seq x y z
N MET A 1 17.85 -7.93 2.16
CA MET A 1 16.99 -6.99 2.90
C MET A 1 17.54 -6.75 4.32
N LYS A 2 17.40 -5.54 4.84
CA LYS A 2 17.82 -5.17 6.21
C LYS A 2 16.59 -5.10 7.11
N ASP A 3 16.67 -5.61 8.36
CA ASP A 3 15.56 -5.46 9.31
C ASP A 3 15.37 -3.98 9.65
N LEU A 4 14.19 -3.43 9.31
CA LEU A 4 13.96 -1.99 9.39
C LEU A 4 13.93 -1.47 10.83
N LEU A 5 13.38 -2.24 11.76
CA LEU A 5 13.20 -1.81 13.15
C LEU A 5 14.48 -1.93 14.00
N LEU A 6 15.57 -2.47 13.46
CA LEU A 6 16.84 -2.41 14.18
C LEU A 6 17.32 -0.94 14.33
N PRO A 7 17.84 -0.56 15.50
CA PRO A 7 18.24 0.84 15.79
C PRO A 7 19.11 1.48 14.71
N ARG A 8 20.07 0.73 14.14
CA ARG A 8 20.96 1.19 13.07
C ARG A 8 20.25 1.52 11.75
N ASN A 9 19.03 1.03 11.52
CA ASN A 9 18.27 1.24 10.29
C ASN A 9 17.14 2.29 10.45
N LEU A 10 16.70 2.59 11.68
CA LEU A 10 15.67 3.60 11.95
C LEU A 10 15.97 5.00 11.38
N PRO A 11 17.22 5.47 11.28
CA PRO A 11 17.51 6.77 10.68
C PRO A 11 16.98 6.94 9.25
N VAL A 12 16.71 5.85 8.50
CA VAL A 12 16.10 5.96 7.17
C VAL A 12 14.66 6.47 7.23
N LEU A 13 13.90 6.07 8.26
CA LEU A 13 12.56 6.57 8.50
C LEU A 13 12.56 8.04 8.89
N ALA A 14 13.50 8.45 9.75
CA ALA A 14 13.64 9.86 10.12
C ALA A 14 13.92 10.73 8.88
N ARG A 15 14.86 10.33 8.02
CA ARG A 15 15.13 11.02 6.74
C ARG A 15 13.94 11.04 5.79
N LEU A 16 13.12 9.99 5.78
CA LEU A 16 11.89 9.94 4.98
C LEU A 16 10.87 10.94 5.52
N VAL A 17 10.61 10.92 6.82
CA VAL A 17 9.64 11.79 7.51
C VAL A 17 10.06 13.25 7.43
N ASP A 18 11.36 13.55 7.52
CA ASP A 18 11.88 14.91 7.43
C ASP A 18 11.69 15.54 6.04
N GLY A 19 11.85 14.74 4.98
CA GLY A 19 11.39 14.99 3.60
C GLY A 19 11.69 16.34 2.96
N GLY A 20 12.59 17.16 3.52
CA GLY A 20 12.95 18.47 2.94
C GLY A 20 11.77 19.44 2.77
N GLY A 21 10.73 19.34 3.62
CA GLY A 21 9.55 20.20 3.55
C GLY A 21 8.30 19.55 2.92
N HIS A 22 8.47 18.46 2.18
CA HIS A 22 7.35 17.73 1.56
C HIS A 22 7.04 16.45 2.34
N PRO A 23 5.79 16.26 2.85
CA PRO A 23 5.43 15.03 3.53
C PRO A 23 5.50 13.85 2.57
N PRO A 24 6.05 12.69 2.99
CA PRO A 24 6.04 11.49 2.17
C PRO A 24 4.62 10.91 2.11
N LEU A 25 4.32 10.19 1.01
CA LEU A 25 3.16 9.31 0.95
C LEU A 25 3.46 8.06 1.80
N LEU A 26 2.57 7.71 2.73
CA LEU A 26 2.58 6.43 3.42
C LEU A 26 1.60 5.50 2.70
N ALA A 27 2.08 4.43 2.10
CA ALA A 27 1.26 3.48 1.36
C ALA A 27 1.47 2.07 1.90
N PHE A 28 0.37 1.33 2.08
CA PHE A 28 0.38 0.00 2.67
C PHE A 28 -0.46 -0.96 1.83
N ASP A 29 -0.03 -2.21 1.69
CA ASP A 29 -0.97 -3.28 1.35
C ASP A 29 -1.91 -3.55 2.53
N TYR A 30 -3.01 -4.24 2.27
CA TYR A 30 -4.00 -4.54 3.29
C TYR A 30 -3.79 -5.93 3.90
N ASP A 31 -3.92 -6.98 3.09
CA ASP A 31 -3.80 -8.37 3.52
C ASP A 31 -2.34 -8.73 3.78
N GLY A 32 -2.05 -9.42 4.89
CA GLY A 32 -0.67 -9.75 5.27
C GLY A 32 0.12 -8.58 5.88
N VAL A 33 -0.35 -7.35 5.72
CA VAL A 33 0.30 -6.12 6.24
C VAL A 33 -0.56 -5.47 7.32
N LEU A 34 -1.69 -4.88 6.98
CA LEU A 34 -2.57 -4.20 7.94
C LEU A 34 -3.53 -5.16 8.65
N ALA A 35 -3.91 -6.22 7.96
CA ALA A 35 -4.75 -7.28 8.47
C ALA A 35 -4.06 -8.65 8.30
N PRO A 36 -4.33 -9.63 9.16
CA PRO A 36 -3.76 -10.96 9.02
C PRO A 36 -4.26 -11.66 7.76
N LEU A 37 -3.44 -12.56 7.20
CA LEU A 37 -3.88 -13.49 6.17
C LEU A 37 -4.74 -14.57 6.83
N VAL A 38 -5.99 -14.69 6.40
CA VAL A 38 -6.92 -15.74 6.86
C VAL A 38 -7.50 -16.48 5.65
N PRO A 39 -7.96 -17.76 5.84
CA PRO A 39 -8.54 -18.55 4.76
C PRO A 39 -9.78 -17.91 4.13
N ASP A 40 -10.63 -17.26 4.92
CA ASP A 40 -11.78 -16.49 4.45
C ASP A 40 -11.44 -14.99 4.40
N PRO A 41 -11.24 -14.44 3.20
CA PRO A 41 -10.92 -13.02 3.03
C PRO A 41 -11.99 -12.06 3.58
N ASP A 42 -13.25 -12.49 3.69
CA ASP A 42 -14.34 -11.64 4.19
C ASP A 42 -14.32 -11.48 5.70
N GLY A 43 -13.72 -12.46 6.42
CA GLY A 43 -13.50 -12.41 7.87
C GLY A 43 -12.31 -11.57 8.31
N THR A 44 -11.51 -11.04 7.37
CA THR A 44 -10.28 -10.32 7.70
C THR A 44 -10.54 -8.86 8.02
N SER A 45 -10.09 -8.42 9.19
CA SER A 45 -10.09 -7.00 9.57
C SER A 45 -8.79 -6.63 10.29
N MET A 46 -8.38 -5.37 10.11
CA MET A 46 -7.27 -4.82 10.90
C MET A 46 -7.69 -4.65 12.36
N SER A 47 -6.74 -4.78 13.29
CA SER A 47 -6.98 -4.57 14.71
C SER A 47 -7.42 -3.13 15.01
N ARG A 48 -8.09 -2.93 16.15
CA ARG A 48 -8.42 -1.57 16.63
C ARG A 48 -7.16 -0.72 16.80
N ARG A 49 -6.05 -1.30 17.27
CA ARG A 49 -4.75 -0.65 17.42
C ARG A 49 -4.20 -0.19 16.08
N THR A 50 -4.09 -1.09 15.11
CA THR A 50 -3.62 -0.78 13.75
C THR A 50 -4.44 0.35 13.14
N ARG A 51 -5.77 0.28 13.26
CA ARG A 51 -6.69 1.31 12.76
C ARG A 51 -6.45 2.66 13.40
N SER A 52 -6.28 2.70 14.73
CA SER A 52 -6.02 3.95 15.48
C SER A 52 -4.69 4.59 15.05
N LEU A 53 -3.62 3.78 14.89
CA LEU A 53 -2.31 4.25 14.44
C LEU A 53 -2.37 4.81 13.02
N LEU A 54 -3.05 4.12 12.08
CA LEU A 54 -3.26 4.61 10.72
C LEU A 54 -4.02 5.93 10.70
N THR A 55 -5.11 6.04 11.46
CA THR A 55 -5.90 7.28 11.56
C THR A 55 -5.04 8.43 12.08
N ALA A 56 -4.20 8.18 13.10
CA ALA A 56 -3.30 9.20 13.63
C ALA A 56 -2.20 9.61 12.64
N LEU A 57 -1.72 8.68 11.80
CA LEU A 57 -0.78 8.96 10.72
C LEU A 57 -1.44 9.70 9.56
N ALA A 58 -2.68 9.33 9.18
CA ALA A 58 -3.44 9.99 8.12
C ALA A 58 -3.74 11.47 8.41
N ALA A 59 -3.79 11.86 9.69
CA ALA A 59 -3.89 13.26 10.09
C ALA A 59 -2.60 14.07 9.84
N ARG A 60 -1.47 13.42 9.50
CA ARG A 60 -0.13 14.03 9.38
C ARG A 60 0.51 13.83 8.03
N PHE A 61 0.14 12.77 7.34
CA PHE A 61 0.71 12.36 6.06
C PHE A 61 -0.39 12.00 5.07
N PRO A 62 -0.20 12.24 3.77
CA PRO A 62 -0.93 11.54 2.75
C PRO A 62 -0.78 10.03 2.98
N LEU A 63 -1.90 9.31 3.15
CA LEU A 63 -1.91 7.89 3.48
C LEU A 63 -2.82 7.12 2.55
N ALA A 64 -2.32 6.05 1.96
CA ALA A 64 -3.04 5.19 1.03
C ALA A 64 -3.00 3.72 1.44
N ILE A 65 -4.06 2.98 1.10
CA ILE A 65 -4.07 1.53 1.11
C ILE A 65 -4.22 1.05 -0.33
N VAL A 66 -3.29 0.19 -0.78
CA VAL A 66 -3.23 -0.33 -2.16
C VAL A 66 -3.34 -1.85 -2.10
N SER A 67 -4.47 -2.42 -2.51
CA SER A 67 -4.79 -3.83 -2.29
C SER A 67 -5.23 -4.57 -3.55
N GLY A 68 -5.10 -5.90 -3.54
CA GLY A 68 -5.69 -6.79 -4.54
C GLY A 68 -7.21 -6.96 -4.40
N ARG A 69 -7.81 -6.49 -3.31
CA ARG A 69 -9.26 -6.50 -3.11
C ARG A 69 -9.93 -5.53 -4.08
N SER A 70 -11.18 -5.83 -4.49
CA SER A 70 -11.99 -4.82 -5.17
C SER A 70 -12.17 -3.58 -4.29
N PHE A 71 -12.35 -2.42 -4.89
CA PHE A 71 -12.54 -1.16 -4.15
C PHE A 71 -13.68 -1.26 -3.13
N ALA A 72 -14.81 -1.85 -3.51
CA ALA A 72 -15.96 -1.99 -2.63
C ALA A 72 -15.65 -2.84 -1.38
N ARG A 73 -14.91 -3.96 -1.54
CA ARG A 73 -14.48 -4.80 -0.42
C ARG A 73 -13.43 -4.09 0.44
N LEU A 74 -12.45 -3.45 -0.19
CA LEU A 74 -11.43 -2.68 0.52
C LEU A 74 -12.05 -1.54 1.35
N HIS A 75 -12.99 -0.79 0.76
CA HIS A 75 -13.70 0.29 1.44
C HIS A 75 -14.47 -0.22 2.67
N ARG A 76 -15.10 -1.40 2.57
CA ARG A 76 -15.84 -2.02 3.69
C ARG A 76 -14.92 -2.34 4.87
N VAL A 77 -13.74 -2.92 4.62
CA VAL A 77 -12.84 -3.38 5.69
C VAL A 77 -11.89 -2.29 6.19
N ALA A 78 -11.41 -1.42 5.31
CA ALA A 78 -10.53 -0.30 5.67
C ALA A 78 -11.31 0.87 6.26
N GLY A 79 -12.53 1.12 5.77
CA GLY A 79 -13.37 2.24 6.20
C GLY A 79 -12.66 3.57 6.02
N ARG A 80 -12.70 4.40 7.08
CA ARG A 80 -12.05 5.72 7.10
C ARG A 80 -10.60 5.70 7.62
N ALA A 81 -9.97 4.51 7.74
CA ALA A 81 -8.60 4.42 8.26
C ALA A 81 -7.55 5.05 7.32
N ALA A 82 -7.86 5.16 6.02
CA ALA A 82 -7.02 5.82 5.03
C ALA A 82 -7.85 6.69 4.10
N PRO A 83 -7.39 7.93 3.78
CA PRO A 83 -8.10 8.82 2.86
C PRO A 83 -8.06 8.34 1.41
N PHE A 84 -7.03 7.57 1.03
CA PHE A 84 -6.87 7.06 -0.32
C PHE A 84 -6.88 5.53 -0.34
N LEU A 85 -7.83 4.97 -1.10
CA LEU A 85 -7.96 3.54 -1.30
C LEU A 85 -7.76 3.22 -2.78
N VAL A 86 -6.96 2.21 -3.05
CA VAL A 86 -6.71 1.68 -4.40
C VAL A 86 -6.97 0.18 -4.38
N GLY A 87 -7.95 -0.24 -5.13
CA GLY A 87 -8.35 -1.65 -5.25
C GLY A 87 -7.84 -2.32 -6.52
N ASN A 88 -8.14 -3.61 -6.61
CA ASN A 88 -7.91 -4.44 -7.80
C ASN A 88 -6.48 -4.32 -8.34
N HIS A 89 -5.47 -4.45 -7.43
CA HIS A 89 -4.03 -4.36 -7.76
C HIS A 89 -3.60 -3.05 -8.45
N GLY A 90 -4.32 -1.95 -8.25
CA GLY A 90 -4.05 -0.67 -8.88
C GLY A 90 -5.06 -0.22 -9.94
N ALA A 91 -5.97 -1.11 -10.35
CA ALA A 91 -6.94 -0.83 -11.40
C ALA A 91 -8.08 0.10 -10.95
N GLU A 92 -8.49 0.02 -9.68
CA GLU A 92 -9.58 0.82 -9.11
C GLU A 92 -9.00 1.92 -8.22
N TYR A 93 -8.94 3.13 -8.76
CA TYR A 93 -8.26 4.27 -8.15
C TYR A 93 -9.23 5.44 -7.93
N LEU A 94 -9.23 6.01 -6.71
CA LEU A 94 -9.94 7.26 -6.36
C LEU A 94 -11.33 7.42 -7.02
N HIS A 95 -12.34 6.72 -6.51
CA HIS A 95 -13.70 6.75 -7.05
C HIS A 95 -13.81 6.23 -8.51
N ARG A 96 -14.24 4.99 -8.65
CA ARG A 96 -14.72 4.35 -9.89
C ARG A 96 -14.25 5.01 -11.18
N THR A 97 -13.00 4.81 -11.56
CA THR A 97 -12.63 5.07 -12.96
C THR A 97 -13.52 4.14 -13.80
N PRO A 98 -14.36 4.65 -14.69
CA PRO A 98 -15.20 3.80 -15.52
C PRO A 98 -14.31 2.83 -16.29
N VAL A 99 -14.57 1.55 -16.15
CA VAL A 99 -13.88 0.53 -16.94
C VAL A 99 -14.59 0.44 -18.28
N PRO A 100 -13.89 0.57 -19.40
CA PRO A 100 -14.48 0.45 -20.73
C PRO A 100 -15.28 -0.86 -20.86
N GLU A 101 -16.48 -0.80 -21.44
CA GLU A 101 -17.35 -1.97 -21.61
C GLU A 101 -16.66 -3.13 -22.34
N ALA A 102 -15.86 -2.81 -23.36
CA ALA A 102 -15.07 -3.81 -24.09
C ALA A 102 -14.14 -4.62 -23.16
N ILE A 103 -13.62 -4.01 -22.09
CA ILE A 103 -12.80 -4.71 -21.11
C ILE A 103 -13.68 -5.59 -20.23
N LEU A 104 -14.84 -5.12 -19.78
CA LEU A 104 -15.76 -5.90 -18.98
C LEU A 104 -16.26 -7.15 -19.76
N LEU A 105 -16.61 -6.98 -21.02
CA LEU A 105 -17.02 -8.07 -21.91
C LEU A 105 -15.86 -9.09 -22.10
N ARG A 106 -14.64 -8.60 -22.24
CA ARG A 106 -13.44 -9.49 -22.33
C ARG A 106 -13.26 -10.30 -21.07
N VAL A 107 -13.35 -9.68 -19.90
CA VAL A 107 -13.22 -10.37 -18.61
C VAL A 107 -14.31 -11.42 -18.44
N ARG A 108 -15.57 -11.12 -18.77
CA ARG A 108 -16.67 -12.10 -18.75
C ARG A 108 -16.42 -13.30 -19.66
N ARG A 109 -15.87 -13.07 -20.87
CA ARG A 109 -15.49 -14.16 -21.78
C ARG A 109 -14.37 -15.03 -21.19
N TRP A 110 -13.40 -14.43 -20.52
CA TRP A 110 -12.35 -15.16 -19.82
C TRP A 110 -12.90 -16.00 -18.67
N GLU A 111 -13.78 -15.40 -17.86
CA GLU A 111 -14.47 -16.11 -16.76
C GLU A 111 -15.22 -17.35 -17.27
N ALA A 112 -16.00 -17.19 -18.33
CA ALA A 112 -16.75 -18.31 -18.93
C ALA A 112 -15.80 -19.45 -19.38
N ARG A 113 -14.69 -19.12 -20.08
CA ARG A 113 -13.68 -20.11 -20.51
C ARG A 113 -13.02 -20.81 -19.33
N VAL A 114 -12.69 -20.06 -18.28
CA VAL A 114 -12.06 -20.62 -17.09
C VAL A 114 -13.04 -21.51 -16.33
N LEU A 115 -14.30 -21.11 -16.18
CA LEU A 115 -15.34 -21.91 -15.54
C LEU A 115 -15.54 -23.23 -16.29
N GLU A 116 -15.61 -23.20 -17.63
CA GLU A 116 -15.72 -24.40 -18.47
C GLU A 116 -14.50 -25.33 -18.25
N ALA A 117 -13.29 -24.79 -18.30
CA ALA A 117 -12.05 -25.56 -18.12
C ALA A 117 -11.90 -26.12 -16.69
N LEU A 118 -12.58 -25.56 -15.71
CA LEU A 118 -12.55 -26.00 -14.32
C LEU A 118 -13.74 -26.90 -13.95
N THR A 119 -14.60 -27.23 -14.89
CA THR A 119 -15.69 -28.18 -14.67
C THR A 119 -15.12 -29.52 -14.19
N GLY A 120 -15.57 -29.99 -13.03
CA GLY A 120 -15.07 -31.22 -12.42
C GLY A 120 -13.70 -31.13 -11.76
N VAL A 121 -13.14 -29.93 -11.56
CA VAL A 121 -11.91 -29.72 -10.79
C VAL A 121 -12.28 -29.41 -9.33
N PRO A 122 -12.10 -30.36 -8.39
CA PRO A 122 -12.49 -30.16 -7.00
C PRO A 122 -11.71 -29.01 -6.35
N GLY A 123 -12.41 -28.21 -5.52
CA GLY A 123 -11.78 -27.14 -4.72
C GLY A 123 -11.34 -25.91 -5.50
N ALA A 124 -11.53 -25.88 -6.83
CA ALA A 124 -11.34 -24.66 -7.61
C ALA A 124 -12.60 -23.78 -7.56
N ARG A 125 -12.45 -22.50 -7.23
CA ARG A 125 -13.55 -21.54 -7.13
C ARG A 125 -13.16 -20.21 -7.77
N LEU A 126 -13.97 -19.75 -8.71
CA LEU A 126 -13.81 -18.43 -9.32
C LEU A 126 -14.48 -17.36 -8.44
N GLU A 127 -13.76 -16.27 -8.22
CA GLU A 127 -14.22 -15.06 -7.54
C GLU A 127 -14.28 -13.91 -8.54
N HIS A 128 -15.48 -13.44 -8.85
CA HIS A 128 -15.71 -12.28 -9.72
C HIS A 128 -15.39 -10.96 -8.99
N LYS A 129 -14.61 -10.08 -9.63
CA LYS A 129 -14.22 -8.77 -9.10
C LYS A 129 -14.54 -7.63 -10.07
N HIS A 130 -15.67 -7.69 -10.75
CA HIS A 130 -16.15 -6.72 -11.72
C HIS A 130 -15.26 -6.62 -12.98
N SER A 131 -14.07 -6.05 -12.88
CA SER A 131 -13.16 -5.82 -14.00
C SER A 131 -11.95 -6.78 -14.03
N THR A 132 -11.90 -7.69 -13.07
CA THR A 132 -10.90 -8.74 -12.91
C THR A 132 -11.57 -9.94 -12.24
N PHE A 133 -10.88 -11.06 -12.15
CA PHE A 133 -11.34 -12.17 -11.35
C PHE A 133 -10.16 -12.91 -10.72
N SER A 134 -10.46 -13.74 -9.74
CA SER A 134 -9.49 -14.63 -9.12
C SER A 134 -9.99 -16.05 -9.17
N VAL A 135 -9.06 -17.00 -9.23
CA VAL A 135 -9.37 -18.41 -9.06
C VAL A 135 -8.67 -18.90 -7.80
N HIS A 136 -9.45 -19.32 -6.83
CA HIS A 136 -8.96 -19.97 -5.61
C HIS A 136 -8.79 -21.47 -5.89
N TYR A 137 -7.73 -22.06 -5.38
CA TYR A 137 -7.43 -23.49 -5.51
C TYR A 137 -6.43 -23.93 -4.47
N SER A 138 -6.40 -25.22 -4.14
CA SER A 138 -5.35 -25.74 -3.28
C SER A 138 -4.07 -25.99 -4.06
N GLN A 139 -2.95 -25.39 -3.64
CA GLN A 139 -1.63 -25.65 -4.24
C GLN A 139 -1.11 -27.05 -3.92
N SER A 140 -1.60 -27.69 -2.87
CA SER A 140 -1.28 -29.09 -2.54
C SER A 140 -1.94 -30.08 -3.49
N ASP A 141 -3.07 -29.72 -4.11
CA ASP A 141 -3.65 -30.49 -5.21
C ASP A 141 -2.98 -30.11 -6.53
N ARG A 142 -1.99 -30.92 -6.93
CA ARG A 142 -1.22 -30.71 -8.17
C ARG A 142 -2.09 -30.79 -9.43
N ARG A 143 -3.19 -31.54 -9.42
CA ARG A 143 -4.10 -31.66 -10.55
C ARG A 143 -4.93 -30.38 -10.68
N ALA A 144 -5.55 -29.91 -9.61
CA ALA A 144 -6.28 -28.65 -9.57
C ALA A 144 -5.37 -27.47 -9.92
N ALA A 145 -4.18 -27.38 -9.33
CA ALA A 145 -3.22 -26.34 -9.63
C ALA A 145 -2.82 -26.29 -11.11
N ARG A 146 -2.54 -27.43 -11.74
CA ARG A 146 -2.22 -27.49 -13.17
C ARG A 146 -3.39 -27.10 -14.06
N ALA A 147 -4.61 -27.56 -13.74
CA ALA A 147 -5.82 -27.22 -14.49
C ALA A 147 -6.09 -25.70 -14.43
N VAL A 148 -6.07 -25.12 -13.24
CA VAL A 148 -6.27 -23.66 -13.04
C VAL A 148 -5.21 -22.86 -13.79
N LEU A 149 -3.93 -23.15 -13.57
CA LEU A 149 -2.85 -22.39 -14.21
C LEU A 149 -2.84 -22.57 -15.73
N GLY A 150 -3.18 -23.76 -16.25
CA GLY A 150 -3.35 -24.00 -17.68
C GLY A 150 -4.46 -23.15 -18.28
N ALA A 151 -5.65 -23.16 -17.64
CA ALA A 151 -6.81 -22.40 -18.08
C ALA A 151 -6.54 -20.88 -18.13
N VAL A 152 -5.94 -20.31 -17.07
CA VAL A 152 -5.70 -18.86 -17.01
C VAL A 152 -4.57 -18.41 -17.94
N ARG A 153 -3.52 -19.23 -18.12
CA ARG A 153 -2.41 -18.90 -19.04
C ARG A 153 -2.81 -18.89 -20.51
N ALA A 154 -3.87 -19.61 -20.86
CA ALA A 154 -4.41 -19.62 -22.22
C ALA A 154 -5.24 -18.37 -22.57
N LEU A 155 -5.43 -17.43 -21.66
CA LEU A 155 -6.23 -16.23 -21.87
C LEU A 155 -5.45 -15.13 -22.59
N PRO A 156 -5.83 -14.74 -23.83
CA PRO A 156 -5.09 -13.75 -24.59
C PRO A 156 -5.22 -12.35 -23.96
N GLY A 157 -4.08 -11.67 -23.76
CA GLY A 157 -4.05 -10.32 -23.19
C GLY A 157 -4.38 -10.24 -21.70
N ALA A 158 -4.31 -11.37 -20.98
CA ALA A 158 -4.42 -11.41 -19.54
C ALA A 158 -3.04 -11.29 -18.88
N ARG A 159 -2.97 -10.53 -17.80
CA ARG A 159 -1.88 -10.54 -16.83
C ARG A 159 -2.26 -11.48 -15.70
N ILE A 160 -1.44 -12.49 -15.50
CA ILE A 160 -1.64 -13.53 -14.49
C ILE A 160 -0.76 -13.20 -13.29
N VAL A 161 -1.38 -13.02 -12.14
CA VAL A 161 -0.70 -12.68 -10.90
C VAL A 161 -0.93 -13.82 -9.90
N PRO A 162 0.07 -14.69 -9.67
CA PRO A 162 -0.04 -15.77 -8.70
C PRO A 162 -0.01 -15.20 -7.27
N GLY A 163 -0.75 -15.86 -6.38
CA GLY A 163 -0.71 -15.66 -4.94
C GLY A 163 -0.76 -17.00 -4.22
N LYS A 164 -0.83 -17.00 -2.90
CA LYS A 164 -0.94 -18.21 -2.10
C LYS A 164 -2.35 -18.81 -2.22
N ASN A 165 -2.46 -19.98 -2.84
CA ASN A 165 -3.74 -20.67 -3.12
C ASN A 165 -4.74 -19.84 -3.96
N ILE A 166 -4.26 -18.89 -4.73
CA ILE A 166 -5.06 -18.01 -5.58
C ILE A 166 -4.25 -17.61 -6.82
N VAL A 167 -4.93 -17.40 -7.92
CA VAL A 167 -4.38 -16.71 -9.08
C VAL A 167 -5.31 -15.58 -9.46
N ASN A 168 -4.77 -14.37 -9.61
CA ASN A 168 -5.52 -13.21 -10.05
C ASN A 168 -5.34 -13.02 -11.55
N VAL A 169 -6.43 -12.73 -12.24
CA VAL A 169 -6.46 -12.51 -13.69
C VAL A 169 -6.95 -11.11 -13.99
N LEU A 170 -6.08 -10.31 -14.59
CA LEU A 170 -6.33 -8.92 -14.91
C LEU A 170 -6.06 -8.66 -16.39
N PRO A 171 -6.76 -7.70 -17.02
CA PRO A 171 -6.33 -7.18 -18.31
C PRO A 171 -4.89 -6.65 -18.25
N SER A 172 -4.05 -7.00 -19.23
CA SER A 172 -2.65 -6.56 -19.27
C SER A 172 -2.49 -5.04 -19.34
N ALA A 173 -3.50 -4.34 -19.88
CA ALA A 173 -3.55 -2.88 -19.93
C ALA A 173 -3.87 -2.22 -18.57
N PHE A 174 -4.26 -3.01 -17.55
CA PHE A 174 -4.56 -2.43 -16.24
C PHE A 174 -3.27 -2.03 -15.52
N PRO A 175 -3.33 -0.90 -14.77
CA PRO A 175 -2.20 -0.47 -13.97
C PRO A 175 -1.83 -1.51 -12.91
N SER A 176 -0.57 -1.54 -12.57
CA SER A 176 -0.02 -2.32 -11.44
C SER A 176 -0.11 -1.52 -10.14
N LYS A 177 0.20 -2.15 -9.00
CA LYS A 177 0.39 -1.43 -7.72
C LYS A 177 1.50 -0.36 -7.86
N GLY A 178 2.55 -0.62 -8.63
CA GLY A 178 3.61 0.34 -8.92
C GLY A 178 3.11 1.57 -9.67
N ASP A 179 2.26 1.37 -10.69
CA ASP A 179 1.65 2.49 -11.43
C ASP A 179 0.70 3.30 -10.55
N ALA A 180 -0.06 2.62 -9.69
CA ALA A 180 -0.94 3.26 -8.71
C ALA A 180 -0.16 4.16 -7.74
N VAL A 181 0.95 3.67 -7.17
CA VAL A 181 1.80 4.46 -6.28
C VAL A 181 2.42 5.65 -7.01
N ARG A 182 2.90 5.49 -8.26
CA ARG A 182 3.39 6.61 -9.07
C ARG A 182 2.30 7.66 -9.32
N LYS A 183 1.07 7.23 -9.58
CA LYS A 183 -0.07 8.11 -9.81
C LYS A 183 -0.44 8.87 -8.53
N LEU A 184 -0.44 8.19 -7.38
CA LEU A 184 -0.64 8.81 -6.07
C LEU A 184 0.42 9.87 -5.77
N LEU A 185 1.71 9.56 -5.96
CA LEU A 185 2.80 10.52 -5.75
C LEU A 185 2.56 11.81 -6.55
N ARG A 186 2.22 11.69 -7.85
CA ARG A 186 1.94 12.86 -8.70
C ARG A 186 0.69 13.62 -8.25
N HIS A 187 -0.40 12.89 -7.97
CA HIS A 187 -1.68 13.50 -7.58
C HIS A 187 -1.59 14.28 -6.27
N LEU A 188 -0.79 13.77 -5.32
CA LEU A 188 -0.64 14.33 -3.98
C LEU A 188 0.56 15.29 -3.85
N GLY A 189 1.31 15.52 -4.93
CA GLY A 189 2.52 16.34 -4.89
C GLY A 189 3.63 15.78 -4.00
N CYS A 190 3.60 14.46 -3.69
CA CYS A 190 4.60 13.82 -2.86
C CYS A 190 5.83 13.45 -3.67
N GLN A 191 7.01 13.77 -3.17
CA GLN A 191 8.29 13.44 -3.83
C GLN A 191 8.73 12.01 -3.53
N ARG A 192 8.31 11.44 -2.41
CA ARG A 192 8.72 10.11 -1.93
C ARG A 192 7.56 9.38 -1.28
N ALA A 193 7.60 8.05 -1.31
CA ALA A 193 6.70 7.18 -0.57
C ALA A 193 7.46 6.21 0.32
N LEU A 194 6.85 5.82 1.44
CA LEU A 194 7.03 4.53 2.08
C LEU A 194 5.98 3.59 1.48
N PHE A 195 6.38 2.39 1.08
CA PHE A 195 5.46 1.33 0.72
C PHE A 195 5.78 0.07 1.51
N VAL A 196 4.75 -0.50 2.14
CA VAL A 196 4.83 -1.73 2.94
C VAL A 196 3.94 -2.79 2.30
N GLY A 197 4.50 -3.94 1.97
CA GLY A 197 3.80 -5.03 1.29
C GLY A 197 4.41 -6.39 1.61
N ASP A 198 3.68 -7.48 1.34
CA ASP A 198 4.08 -8.86 1.67
C ASP A 198 4.00 -9.82 0.48
N ASP A 199 3.38 -9.41 -0.64
CA ASP A 199 3.04 -10.30 -1.74
C ASP A 199 3.84 -9.98 -3.03
N VAL A 200 3.80 -10.92 -3.97
CA VAL A 200 4.41 -10.81 -5.30
C VAL A 200 3.97 -9.56 -6.05
N THR A 201 2.71 -9.12 -5.87
CA THR A 201 2.18 -7.90 -6.49
C THR A 201 2.82 -6.61 -5.99
N ASP A 202 3.44 -6.65 -4.81
CA ASP A 202 4.13 -5.51 -4.21
C ASP A 202 5.51 -5.30 -4.82
N GLU A 203 6.06 -6.34 -5.46
CA GLU A 203 7.33 -6.26 -6.18
C GLU A 203 7.29 -5.23 -7.33
N ASP A 204 6.11 -4.96 -7.90
CA ASP A 204 5.91 -3.86 -8.86
C ASP A 204 6.21 -2.49 -8.23
N VAL A 205 5.92 -2.33 -6.94
CA VAL A 205 6.25 -1.09 -6.20
C VAL A 205 7.71 -1.09 -5.77
N PHE A 206 8.22 -2.24 -5.30
CA PHE A 206 9.61 -2.36 -4.87
C PHE A 206 10.62 -2.23 -6.03
N ALA A 207 10.17 -2.47 -7.27
CA ALA A 207 10.95 -2.23 -8.49
C ALA A 207 11.07 -0.73 -8.85
N LEU A 208 10.29 0.16 -8.23
CA LEU A 208 10.39 1.59 -8.47
C LEU A 208 11.74 2.14 -7.98
N PRO A 209 12.24 3.24 -8.57
CA PRO A 209 13.49 3.84 -8.14
C PRO A 209 13.50 4.14 -6.63
N ARG A 210 14.56 3.77 -5.93
CA ARG A 210 14.72 3.96 -4.46
C ARG A 210 14.62 5.43 -4.02
N ARG A 211 14.89 6.37 -4.93
CA ARG A 211 14.67 7.80 -4.68
C ARG A 211 13.18 8.14 -4.54
N LEU A 212 12.28 7.38 -5.17
CA LEU A 212 10.84 7.58 -5.12
C LEU A 212 10.18 6.76 -4.01
N VAL A 213 10.62 5.51 -3.81
CA VAL A 213 9.97 4.58 -2.87
C VAL A 213 10.98 3.95 -1.93
N LEU A 214 10.72 4.07 -0.64
CA LEU A 214 11.30 3.24 0.39
C LEU A 214 10.42 2.00 0.57
N GLY A 215 10.82 0.88 -0.03
CA GLY A 215 10.11 -0.39 0.05
C GLY A 215 10.43 -1.14 1.34
N VAL A 216 9.41 -1.70 1.96
CA VAL A 216 9.51 -2.57 3.14
C VAL A 216 8.69 -3.83 2.90
N HIS A 217 9.36 -4.97 2.81
CA HIS A 217 8.71 -6.26 2.68
C HIS A 217 8.32 -6.82 4.06
N VAL A 218 7.14 -7.42 4.18
CA VAL A 218 6.66 -8.06 5.41
C VAL A 218 6.74 -9.57 5.26
N GLY A 219 7.43 -10.22 6.18
CA GLY A 219 7.55 -11.66 6.23
C GLY A 219 8.83 -12.23 5.61
N PRO A 220 8.89 -13.58 5.50
CA PRO A 220 10.03 -14.30 4.93
C PRO A 220 10.01 -14.26 3.39
N GLY A 221 11.13 -14.63 2.79
CA GLY A 221 11.27 -14.78 1.35
C GLY A 221 12.08 -13.69 0.67
N PRO A 222 12.40 -13.88 -0.61
CA PRO A 222 13.14 -12.92 -1.41
C PRO A 222 12.25 -11.75 -1.84
N SER A 223 12.79 -10.53 -1.85
CA SER A 223 12.10 -9.34 -2.34
C SER A 223 13.11 -8.31 -2.84
N ARG A 224 12.67 -7.43 -3.75
CA ARG A 224 13.43 -6.24 -4.20
C ARG A 224 13.42 -5.11 -3.17
N ALA A 225 12.58 -5.19 -2.14
CA ALA A 225 12.55 -4.21 -1.06
C ALA A 225 13.91 -4.13 -0.36
N PRO A 226 14.46 -2.93 -0.09
CA PRO A 226 15.70 -2.79 0.64
C PRO A 226 15.59 -3.18 2.12
N TYR A 227 14.39 -3.06 2.69
CA TYR A 227 14.11 -3.35 4.08
C TYR A 227 13.00 -4.39 4.23
N ARG A 228 12.97 -5.01 5.43
CA ARG A 228 11.90 -5.93 5.79
C ARG A 228 11.45 -5.75 7.23
N LEU A 229 10.25 -6.22 7.51
CA LEU A 229 9.76 -6.62 8.83
C LEU A 229 9.72 -8.15 8.86
N LYS A 230 9.91 -8.75 10.03
CA LYS A 230 9.94 -10.22 10.17
C LYS A 230 8.58 -10.83 9.89
N GLY A 231 7.52 -10.12 10.27
CA GLY A 231 6.15 -10.51 10.05
C GLY A 231 5.19 -9.35 10.32
N ARG A 232 3.90 -9.63 10.17
CA ARG A 232 2.84 -8.64 10.36
C ARG A 232 2.81 -8.07 11.79
N GLU A 233 3.22 -8.83 12.78
CA GLU A 233 3.29 -8.42 14.18
C GLU A 233 4.21 -7.20 14.40
N GLU A 234 5.18 -6.98 13.52
CA GLU A 234 6.09 -5.82 13.57
C GLU A 234 5.49 -4.57 12.90
N VAL A 235 4.38 -4.69 12.15
CA VAL A 235 3.78 -3.56 11.43
C VAL A 235 3.31 -2.46 12.39
N ASP A 236 2.65 -2.81 13.48
CA ASP A 236 2.20 -1.81 14.46
C ASP A 236 3.41 -1.07 15.07
N GLY A 237 4.54 -1.74 15.29
CA GLY A 237 5.80 -1.12 15.73
C GLY A 237 6.36 -0.12 14.71
N LEU A 238 6.27 -0.42 13.42
CA LEU A 238 6.61 0.52 12.35
C LEU A 238 5.70 1.75 12.37
N LEU A 239 4.37 1.56 12.48
CA LEU A 239 3.41 2.65 12.55
C LEU A 239 3.66 3.56 13.76
N GLU A 240 3.98 2.99 14.91
CA GLU A 240 4.37 3.73 16.12
C GLU A 240 5.66 4.52 15.95
N ALA A 241 6.68 3.92 15.32
CA ALA A 241 7.94 4.60 15.02
C ALA A 241 7.71 5.81 14.10
N LEU A 242 6.90 5.66 13.04
CA LEU A 242 6.52 6.76 12.15
C LEU A 242 5.77 7.86 12.89
N LEU A 243 4.82 7.51 13.76
CA LEU A 243 4.03 8.47 14.54
C LEU A 243 4.90 9.24 15.53
N ARG A 244 5.85 8.56 16.19
CA ARG A 244 6.85 9.20 17.07
C ARG A 244 7.67 10.22 16.31
N LEU A 245 8.26 9.83 15.16
CA LEU A 245 9.06 10.73 14.32
C LEU A 245 8.26 11.93 13.82
N ALA A 246 6.98 11.73 13.47
CA ALA A 246 6.10 12.83 13.08
C ALA A 246 5.92 13.85 14.21
N ARG A 247 5.67 13.38 15.44
CA ARG A 247 5.52 14.24 16.62
C ARG A 247 6.80 14.98 16.97
N GLU A 248 7.95 14.32 16.87
CA GLU A 248 9.26 14.95 17.08
C GLU A 248 9.52 16.09 16.09
N ARG A 249 9.21 15.87 14.80
CA ARG A 249 9.28 16.89 13.74
C ARG A 249 8.34 18.06 14.01
N GLU A 250 7.08 17.82 14.36
CA GLU A 250 6.12 18.86 14.71
C GLU A 250 6.61 19.70 15.90
N GLY A 251 7.13 19.03 16.94
CA GLY A 251 7.69 19.70 18.10
C GLY A 251 8.92 20.56 17.76
N ALA A 252 9.83 20.08 16.92
CA ALA A 252 10.98 20.84 16.45
C ALA A 252 10.58 22.07 15.63
N ALA A 253 9.63 21.91 14.69
CA ALA A 253 9.11 23.02 13.89
C ALA A 253 8.41 24.09 14.75
N ARG A 254 7.66 23.68 15.77
CA ARG A 254 7.00 24.60 16.73
C ARG A 254 8.04 25.35 17.57
N ARG A 255 9.10 24.69 18.03
CA ARG A 255 10.20 25.36 18.75
C ARG A 255 10.93 26.38 17.86
N ALA A 256 11.23 26.01 16.61
CA ALA A 256 11.88 26.92 15.66
C ALA A 256 11.03 28.15 15.36
N ARG A 257 9.73 27.99 15.12
CA ARG A 257 8.78 29.13 14.92
C ARG A 257 8.73 30.07 16.14
N ARG A 258 8.67 29.51 17.35
CA ARG A 258 8.70 30.31 18.59
C ARG A 258 10.00 31.08 18.77
N ALA A 259 11.15 30.45 18.47
CA ALA A 259 12.44 31.09 18.52
C ALA A 259 12.55 32.25 17.51
N ALA A 260 12.10 32.01 16.26
CA ALA A 260 12.05 33.04 15.22
C ALA A 260 11.16 34.25 15.63
N ALA A 261 9.96 33.97 16.16
CA ALA A 261 9.06 35.01 16.63
C ALA A 261 9.68 35.87 17.75
N ARG A 262 10.35 35.20 18.73
CA ARG A 262 11.06 35.93 19.83
C ARG A 262 12.20 36.81 19.29
N ARG A 263 12.93 36.32 18.26
CA ARG A 263 14.01 37.09 17.62
C ARG A 263 13.45 38.34 16.93
N LEU A 264 12.36 38.20 16.18
CA LEU A 264 11.70 39.34 15.53
C LEU A 264 11.18 40.37 16.51
N SER A 265 10.53 39.96 17.63
CA SER A 265 10.07 40.85 18.66
C SER A 265 11.22 41.63 19.32
N ARG A 266 12.39 41.02 19.53
CA ARG A 266 13.56 41.73 20.07
C ARG A 266 14.15 42.76 19.10
N LEU A 267 14.08 42.49 17.77
CA LEU A 267 14.55 43.43 16.76
C LEU A 267 13.57 44.63 16.57
N ALA A 268 12.27 44.39 16.81
CA ALA A 268 11.23 45.40 16.70
C ALA A 268 11.07 46.26 17.97
N ALA A 269 11.73 45.93 19.08
CA ALA A 269 11.70 46.75 20.30
C ALA A 269 12.43 48.06 20.00
N PRO A 270 11.82 49.25 20.27
CA PRO A 270 12.45 50.53 20.05
C PRO A 270 13.74 50.62 20.93
N ARG A 271 14.84 51.01 20.31
CA ARG A 271 16.05 51.40 21.08
C ARG A 271 15.62 52.53 21.99
N ALA A 272 15.68 52.34 23.30
CA ALA A 272 15.51 53.39 24.25
C ALA A 272 16.39 54.56 23.84
N ALA A 273 15.80 55.69 23.51
CA ALA A 273 16.52 56.91 23.23
C ALA A 273 17.37 57.21 24.48
N GLY A 274 18.69 57.12 24.30
CA GLY A 274 19.62 57.52 25.33
C GLY A 274 19.37 58.98 25.62
N GLU A 275 18.87 59.29 26.80
CA GLU A 275 18.96 60.63 27.37
C GLU A 275 20.46 60.91 27.54
N GLY A 276 21.00 61.77 26.69
CA GLY A 276 22.27 62.43 26.92
C GLY A 276 22.04 63.63 27.82
N PRO A 277 23.05 64.02 28.62
CA PRO A 277 22.97 65.07 29.60
C PRO A 277 22.75 66.47 29.03
#